data_a0b1a9e6f34fc0a4e2993f3e0e3178d5
#
_entry.id   a0b1a9e6f34fc0a4e2993f3e0e3178d5
#
_cell.length_a   1.000
_cell.length_b   1.000
_cell.length_c   1.000
_cell.angle_alpha   90.00
_cell.angle_beta   90.00
_cell.angle_gamma   90.00
#
_symmetry.space_group_name_H-M   'P 1'
#
loop_
_entity.id
_entity.type
_entity.pdbx_description
1 polymer ?
#
loop_
_entity_poly.entity_id
_entity_poly.type
_entity_poly.pdbx_seq_one_letter_code
_entity_poly.pdbx_strand_id
1 'polypeptide(L)'
;MIPVVGNFSAGKSTLLNRFLEKSVLPTAITPETSLATELHYSANERIEAFSNNDEKAESFELNEQSFEVIKENAPKYSYLKVYLNNEALKNSAPLVFVDMPGFDSPISGHTHAILEYLERGVHFVILTSVEESSLTKRMVRELKNLLEFDKGLSFILSKTHLRTPSQVEEISHYIQDQI
;
A
#
# COMPACT_ATOMS: atom_id res chain seq x y z
N MET A 1 0.65 9.70 -8.25
CA MET A 1 0.17 8.59 -7.41
C MET A 1 0.65 8.77 -5.99
N ILE A 2 -0.07 8.23 -5.02
CA ILE A 2 0.22 8.27 -3.57
C ILE A 2 0.38 6.82 -3.08
N PRO A 3 1.57 6.22 -3.20
CA PRO A 3 1.83 4.89 -2.67
C PRO A 3 1.82 4.89 -1.14
N VAL A 4 1.09 3.93 -0.55
CA VAL A 4 1.09 3.65 0.89
C VAL A 4 2.02 2.45 1.11
N VAL A 5 3.15 2.70 1.74
CA VAL A 5 4.22 1.72 1.94
C VAL A 5 4.47 1.48 3.42
N GLY A 6 5.01 0.32 3.77
CA GLY A 6 5.30 -0.06 5.14
C GLY A 6 5.44 -1.56 5.27
N ASN A 7 5.80 -2.02 6.46
CA ASN A 7 5.94 -3.44 6.75
C ASN A 7 4.59 -4.17 6.63
N PHE A 8 4.66 -5.51 6.58
CA PHE A 8 3.50 -6.34 6.33
C PHE A 8 2.32 -5.98 7.26
N SER A 9 2.42 -6.08 8.54
CA SER A 9 1.32 -5.85 9.50
C SER A 9 1.10 -4.38 9.90
N ALA A 10 1.68 -3.43 9.20
CA ALA A 10 1.56 -2.00 9.56
C ALA A 10 0.13 -1.44 9.44
N GLY A 11 -0.77 -2.11 8.69
CA GLY A 11 -2.17 -1.71 8.54
C GLY A 11 -2.47 -0.85 7.32
N LYS A 12 -1.69 -0.99 6.23
CA LYS A 12 -1.86 -0.23 4.98
C LYS A 12 -3.26 -0.39 4.38
N SER A 13 -3.67 -1.61 4.08
CA SER A 13 -5.00 -1.91 3.53
C SER A 13 -6.13 -1.50 4.50
N THR A 14 -5.90 -1.63 5.81
CA THR A 14 -6.84 -1.15 6.84
C THR A 14 -7.00 0.37 6.80
N LEU A 15 -5.89 1.12 6.68
CA LEU A 15 -5.93 2.58 6.55
C LEU A 15 -6.71 3.01 5.31
N LEU A 16 -6.44 2.38 4.17
CA LEU A 16 -7.13 2.67 2.91
C LEU A 16 -8.62 2.28 2.97
N ASN A 17 -8.97 1.14 3.57
CA ASN A 17 -10.37 0.77 3.78
C ASN A 17 -11.09 1.78 4.69
N ARG A 18 -10.43 2.35 5.70
CA ARG A 18 -11.00 3.41 6.54
C ARG A 18 -11.18 4.72 5.77
N PHE A 19 -10.23 5.07 4.91
CA PHE A 19 -10.36 6.22 4.00
C PHE A 19 -11.54 6.06 3.03
N LEU A 20 -11.76 4.83 2.53
CA LEU A 20 -12.87 4.50 1.63
C LEU A 20 -14.21 4.37 2.37
N GLU A 21 -14.23 4.33 3.70
CA GLU A 21 -15.40 3.98 4.53
C GLU A 21 -16.08 2.66 4.10
N LYS A 22 -15.32 1.79 3.43
CA LYS A 22 -15.77 0.51 2.88
C LYS A 22 -14.65 -0.51 2.97
N SER A 23 -14.96 -1.73 3.40
CA SER A 23 -14.02 -2.85 3.43
C SER A 23 -13.91 -3.46 2.04
N VAL A 24 -12.95 -3.00 1.25
CA VAL A 24 -12.72 -3.42 -0.15
C VAL A 24 -11.44 -4.22 -0.28
N LEU A 25 -10.34 -3.69 0.27
CA LEU A 25 -9.03 -4.32 0.20
C LEU A 25 -8.95 -5.46 1.21
N PRO A 26 -8.42 -6.64 0.82
CA PRO A 26 -8.16 -7.74 1.75
C PRO A 26 -7.25 -7.27 2.90
N THR A 27 -7.63 -7.61 4.14
CA THR A 27 -6.88 -7.25 5.36
C THR A 27 -6.37 -8.48 6.11
N ALA A 28 -6.22 -9.61 5.44
CA ALA A 28 -5.83 -10.87 6.05
C ALA A 28 -4.41 -10.84 6.67
N ILE A 29 -4.22 -11.66 7.69
CA ILE A 29 -2.97 -11.76 8.47
C ILE A 29 -1.87 -12.54 7.70
N THR A 30 -2.18 -13.11 6.56
CA THR A 30 -1.23 -13.87 5.72
C THR A 30 -0.56 -12.95 4.68
N PRO A 31 0.68 -13.22 4.22
CA PRO A 31 1.41 -12.36 3.26
C PRO A 31 0.77 -12.40 1.86
N GLU A 32 -0.46 -11.95 1.76
CA GLU A 32 -1.34 -12.16 0.63
C GLU A 32 -1.42 -10.99 -0.35
N THR A 33 -1.09 -9.77 0.07
CA THR A 33 -0.98 -8.63 -0.84
C THR A 33 0.37 -8.67 -1.56
N SER A 34 0.46 -9.53 -2.57
CA SER A 34 1.67 -9.64 -3.39
C SER A 34 1.69 -8.62 -4.53
N LEU A 35 0.55 -7.98 -4.84
CA LEU A 35 0.38 -7.07 -5.96
C LEU A 35 0.05 -5.66 -5.49
N ALA A 36 0.72 -4.68 -6.06
CA ALA A 36 0.35 -3.29 -5.88
C ALA A 36 -1.07 -3.07 -6.41
N THR A 37 -1.92 -2.38 -5.63
CA THR A 37 -3.33 -2.18 -5.95
C THR A 37 -3.65 -0.69 -6.01
N GLU A 38 -3.89 -0.18 -7.22
CA GLU A 38 -4.30 1.20 -7.48
C GLU A 38 -5.79 1.38 -7.23
N LEU A 39 -6.18 2.44 -6.50
CA LEU A 39 -7.57 2.79 -6.21
C LEU A 39 -8.04 3.93 -7.12
N HIS A 40 -9.01 3.66 -7.96
CA HIS A 40 -9.55 4.59 -8.93
C HIS A 40 -11.03 4.86 -8.71
N TYR A 41 -11.48 6.09 -8.94
CA TYR A 41 -12.92 6.38 -9.00
C TYR A 41 -13.52 5.89 -10.32
N SER A 42 -14.65 5.19 -10.24
CA SER A 42 -15.50 4.88 -11.40
C SER A 42 -16.92 4.59 -10.94
N ALA A 43 -17.93 5.00 -11.73
CA ALA A 43 -19.32 4.61 -11.50
C ALA A 43 -19.55 3.10 -11.67
N ASN A 44 -18.70 2.43 -12.48
CA ASN A 44 -18.75 0.99 -12.70
C ASN A 44 -17.65 0.31 -11.89
N GLU A 45 -18.03 -0.31 -10.77
CA GLU A 45 -17.11 -1.01 -9.87
C GLU A 45 -16.59 -2.29 -10.53
N ARG A 46 -15.27 -2.50 -10.49
CA ARG A 46 -14.58 -3.70 -11.02
C ARG A 46 -13.13 -3.76 -10.57
N ILE A 47 -12.51 -4.91 -10.79
CA ILE A 47 -11.07 -5.10 -10.66
C ILE A 47 -10.50 -5.36 -12.06
N GLU A 48 -9.39 -4.74 -12.39
CA GLU A 48 -8.58 -5.03 -13.57
C GLU A 48 -7.20 -5.51 -13.13
N ALA A 49 -6.80 -6.72 -13.56
CA ALA A 49 -5.51 -7.30 -13.29
C ALA A 49 -4.61 -7.21 -14.53
N PHE A 50 -3.43 -6.63 -14.37
CA PHE A 50 -2.46 -6.36 -15.43
C PHE A 50 -1.28 -7.33 -15.36
N SER A 51 -0.91 -7.95 -16.47
CA SER A 51 0.28 -8.79 -16.55
C SER A 51 1.48 -8.01 -17.12
N ASN A 52 2.69 -8.54 -16.92
CA ASN A 52 3.93 -7.91 -17.41
C ASN A 52 4.03 -7.85 -18.94
N ASN A 53 3.31 -8.73 -19.66
CA ASN A 53 3.49 -8.98 -21.08
C ASN A 53 2.27 -8.60 -21.93
N ASP A 54 1.14 -8.23 -21.29
CA ASP A 54 -0.10 -7.96 -22.00
C ASP A 54 -0.57 -6.53 -21.73
N GLU A 55 -0.84 -5.80 -22.79
CA GLU A 55 -1.53 -4.51 -22.70
C GLU A 55 -3.01 -4.65 -22.29
N LYS A 56 -3.56 -5.87 -22.32
CA LYS A 56 -4.94 -6.15 -21.94
C LYS A 56 -5.03 -6.63 -20.49
N ALA A 57 -5.78 -5.89 -19.69
CA ALA A 57 -6.14 -6.33 -18.37
C ALA A 57 -7.22 -7.43 -18.39
N GLU A 58 -7.11 -8.40 -17.48
CA GLU A 58 -8.24 -9.26 -17.15
C GLU A 58 -9.19 -8.49 -16.21
N SER A 59 -10.49 -8.50 -16.53
CA SER A 59 -11.51 -7.79 -15.75
C SER A 59 -12.31 -8.76 -14.90
N PHE A 60 -12.50 -8.41 -13.63
CA PHE A 60 -13.23 -9.18 -12.63
C PHE A 60 -14.30 -8.33 -11.96
N GLU A 61 -15.35 -8.96 -11.46
CA GLU A 61 -16.30 -8.31 -10.56
C GLU A 61 -15.62 -7.94 -9.24
N LEU A 62 -16.07 -6.86 -8.62
CA LEU A 62 -15.54 -6.43 -7.33
C LEU A 62 -16.20 -7.24 -6.19
N ASN A 63 -15.62 -8.36 -5.83
CA ASN A 63 -16.05 -9.23 -4.72
C ASN A 63 -14.86 -10.02 -4.13
N GLU A 64 -15.06 -10.64 -2.98
CA GLU A 64 -14.03 -11.44 -2.29
C GLU A 64 -13.54 -12.62 -3.14
N GLN A 65 -14.45 -13.30 -3.84
CA GLN A 65 -14.10 -14.44 -4.68
C GLN A 65 -13.12 -14.07 -5.80
N SER A 66 -13.31 -12.90 -6.41
CA SER A 66 -12.38 -12.39 -7.44
C SER A 66 -10.98 -12.13 -6.86
N PHE A 67 -10.88 -11.59 -5.64
CA PHE A 67 -9.58 -11.42 -4.98
C PHE A 67 -8.89 -12.75 -4.70
N GLU A 68 -9.63 -13.79 -4.29
CA GLU A 68 -9.06 -15.13 -4.09
C GLU A 68 -8.55 -15.74 -5.43
N VAL A 69 -9.33 -15.64 -6.51
CA VAL A 69 -8.91 -16.09 -7.84
C VAL A 69 -7.65 -15.36 -8.31
N ILE A 70 -7.60 -14.03 -8.13
CA ILE A 70 -6.43 -13.21 -8.48
C ILE A 70 -5.22 -13.64 -7.63
N LYS A 71 -5.40 -13.87 -6.34
CA LYS A 71 -4.35 -14.32 -5.41
C LYS A 71 -3.75 -15.66 -5.84
N GLU A 72 -4.59 -16.66 -6.17
CA GLU A 72 -4.13 -17.97 -6.66
C GLU A 72 -3.32 -17.84 -7.97
N ASN A 73 -3.58 -16.81 -8.76
CA ASN A 73 -2.93 -16.52 -10.01
C ASN A 73 -1.93 -15.34 -9.93
N ALA A 74 -1.60 -14.86 -8.74
CA ALA A 74 -0.77 -13.67 -8.52
C ALA A 74 0.55 -13.63 -9.36
N PRO A 75 1.27 -14.76 -9.59
CA PRO A 75 2.47 -14.73 -10.42
C PRO A 75 2.27 -14.31 -11.88
N LYS A 76 1.02 -14.31 -12.36
CA LYS A 76 0.69 -13.85 -13.74
C LYS A 76 0.55 -12.35 -13.84
N TYR A 77 0.32 -11.65 -12.70
CA TYR A 77 -0.01 -10.24 -12.66
C TYR A 77 1.12 -9.41 -12.06
N SER A 78 1.22 -8.17 -12.51
CA SER A 78 2.15 -7.14 -12.01
C SER A 78 1.50 -6.24 -10.98
N TYR A 79 0.28 -5.80 -11.26
CA TYR A 79 -0.50 -4.91 -10.40
C TYR A 79 -2.00 -5.00 -10.72
N LEU A 80 -2.80 -4.42 -9.81
CA LEU A 80 -4.25 -4.35 -9.94
C LEU A 80 -4.71 -2.89 -10.04
N LYS A 81 -5.82 -2.65 -10.73
CA LYS A 81 -6.62 -1.44 -10.59
C LYS A 81 -7.99 -1.82 -10.05
N VAL A 82 -8.36 -1.23 -8.93
CA VAL A 82 -9.68 -1.38 -8.32
C VAL A 82 -10.45 -0.10 -8.57
N TYR A 83 -11.54 -0.23 -9.29
CA TYR A 83 -12.45 0.87 -9.62
C TYR A 83 -13.65 0.85 -8.69
N LEU A 84 -13.90 1.98 -8.03
CA LEU A 84 -14.89 2.14 -6.98
C LEU A 84 -15.78 3.35 -7.21
N ASN A 85 -17.07 3.19 -7.01
CA ASN A 85 -18.00 4.31 -6.88
C ASN A 85 -17.95 4.84 -5.45
N ASN A 86 -16.94 5.64 -5.16
CA ASN A 86 -16.61 6.11 -3.82
C ASN A 86 -16.35 7.62 -3.82
N GLU A 87 -17.04 8.37 -2.96
CA GLU A 87 -16.96 9.83 -2.89
C GLU A 87 -15.58 10.32 -2.42
N ALA A 88 -14.89 9.59 -1.53
CA ALA A 88 -13.55 9.99 -1.10
C ALA A 88 -12.56 9.94 -2.29
N LEU A 89 -12.61 8.91 -3.13
CA LEU A 89 -11.79 8.83 -4.34
C LEU A 89 -12.16 9.90 -5.36
N LYS A 90 -13.45 10.14 -5.56
CA LYS A 90 -13.95 11.17 -6.47
C LYS A 90 -13.47 12.56 -6.07
N ASN A 91 -13.56 12.88 -4.78
CA ASN A 91 -13.16 14.18 -4.25
C ASN A 91 -11.63 14.35 -4.16
N SER A 92 -10.88 13.24 -4.18
CA SER A 92 -9.41 13.26 -4.17
C SER A 92 -8.80 13.36 -5.58
N ALA A 93 -9.60 13.28 -6.65
CA ALA A 93 -9.08 13.35 -8.01
C ALA A 93 -8.26 14.64 -8.24
N PRO A 94 -7.13 14.57 -8.95
CA PRO A 94 -6.61 13.44 -9.74
C PRO A 94 -5.68 12.47 -8.98
N LEU A 95 -5.68 12.47 -7.65
CA LEU A 95 -4.83 11.60 -6.85
C LEU A 95 -5.30 10.14 -6.97
N VAL A 96 -4.34 9.23 -7.09
CA VAL A 96 -4.55 7.77 -7.08
C VAL A 96 -3.77 7.21 -5.91
N PHE A 97 -4.46 6.61 -4.94
CA PHE A 97 -3.84 5.90 -3.83
C PHE A 97 -3.46 4.49 -4.26
N VAL A 98 -2.34 4.00 -3.77
CA VAL A 98 -1.84 2.67 -4.10
C VAL A 98 -1.56 1.89 -2.83
N ASP A 99 -2.23 0.77 -2.63
CA ASP A 99 -1.88 -0.20 -1.58
C ASP A 99 -0.67 -0.99 -2.05
N MET A 100 0.47 -0.76 -1.40
CA MET A 100 1.73 -1.39 -1.76
C MET A 100 1.94 -2.68 -0.99
N PRO A 101 2.59 -3.70 -1.60
CA PRO A 101 3.08 -4.86 -0.88
C PRO A 101 3.98 -4.46 0.31
N GLY A 102 3.96 -5.28 1.38
CA GLY A 102 4.83 -5.03 2.54
C GLY A 102 6.32 -5.17 2.20
N PHE A 103 7.17 -4.31 2.79
CA PHE A 103 8.62 -4.38 2.61
C PHE A 103 9.24 -5.73 3.00
N ASP A 104 8.65 -6.45 3.95
CA ASP A 104 9.14 -7.71 4.48
C ASP A 104 8.64 -8.94 3.71
N SER A 105 7.86 -8.74 2.64
CA SER A 105 7.38 -9.86 1.87
C SER A 105 8.54 -10.61 1.18
N PRO A 106 8.61 -11.94 1.28
CA PRO A 106 9.70 -12.74 0.73
C PRO A 106 9.66 -12.87 -0.80
N ILE A 107 8.62 -12.33 -1.45
CA ILE A 107 8.43 -12.48 -2.89
C ILE A 107 9.31 -11.46 -3.62
N SER A 108 10.19 -11.93 -4.50
CA SER A 108 11.18 -11.13 -5.26
C SER A 108 10.57 -10.03 -6.14
N GLY A 109 9.27 -10.12 -6.48
CA GLY A 109 8.54 -9.10 -7.25
C GLY A 109 8.29 -7.78 -6.51
N HIS A 110 8.40 -7.75 -5.18
CA HIS A 110 8.07 -6.56 -4.38
C HIS A 110 9.06 -5.41 -4.56
N THR A 111 10.34 -5.71 -4.71
CA THR A 111 11.35 -4.67 -4.98
C THR A 111 11.12 -4.04 -6.34
N HIS A 112 10.70 -4.82 -7.34
CA HIS A 112 10.39 -4.32 -8.68
C HIS A 112 9.14 -3.42 -8.67
N ALA A 113 8.08 -3.83 -7.95
CA ALA A 113 6.87 -3.02 -7.82
C ALA A 113 7.18 -1.67 -7.15
N ILE A 114 7.99 -1.64 -6.09
CA ILE A 114 8.39 -0.39 -5.44
C ILE A 114 9.16 0.51 -6.41
N LEU A 115 10.10 -0.02 -7.18
CA LEU A 115 10.89 0.74 -8.16
C LEU A 115 10.00 1.32 -9.27
N GLU A 116 9.02 0.57 -9.77
CA GLU A 116 8.07 1.06 -10.76
C GLU A 116 7.24 2.24 -10.24
N TYR A 117 6.80 2.18 -8.96
CA TYR A 117 6.08 3.30 -8.34
C TYR A 117 6.97 4.44 -7.88
N LEU A 118 8.31 4.26 -7.79
CA LEU A 118 9.26 5.35 -7.54
C LEU A 118 9.18 6.44 -8.61
N GLU A 119 9.07 6.05 -9.87
CA GLU A 119 8.97 7.00 -10.99
C GLU A 119 7.58 7.68 -11.04
N ARG A 120 6.53 6.94 -10.72
CA ARG A 120 5.13 7.37 -10.84
C ARG A 120 4.57 8.05 -9.57
N GLY A 121 5.16 7.77 -8.40
CA GLY A 121 4.77 8.35 -7.12
C GLY A 121 5.26 9.79 -6.99
N VAL A 122 4.40 10.68 -6.52
CA VAL A 122 4.74 12.08 -6.23
C VAL A 122 4.93 12.29 -4.73
N HIS A 123 4.25 11.50 -3.91
CA HIS A 123 4.29 11.56 -2.47
C HIS A 123 4.03 10.17 -1.89
N PHE A 124 4.85 9.73 -0.95
CA PHE A 124 4.74 8.41 -0.32
C PHE A 124 4.23 8.55 1.11
N VAL A 125 3.25 7.72 1.46
CA VAL A 125 2.77 7.59 2.83
C VAL A 125 3.43 6.37 3.46
N ILE A 126 4.28 6.62 4.44
CA ILE A 126 5.03 5.58 5.15
C ILE A 126 4.26 5.20 6.40
N LEU A 127 3.80 3.95 6.47
CA LEU A 127 3.06 3.43 7.59
C LEU A 127 3.91 2.45 8.40
N THR A 128 4.08 2.72 9.68
CA THR A 128 4.73 1.81 10.65
C THR A 128 3.85 1.63 11.87
N SER A 129 3.94 0.49 12.54
CA SER A 129 3.17 0.17 13.74
C SER A 129 3.96 0.49 15.00
N VAL A 130 3.28 0.97 16.06
CA VAL A 130 3.89 1.09 17.42
C VAL A 130 4.41 -0.24 17.96
N GLU A 131 4.02 -1.36 17.38
CA GLU A 131 4.51 -2.68 17.78
C GLU A 131 5.94 -2.93 17.27
N GLU A 132 6.35 -2.27 16.20
CA GLU A 132 7.67 -2.47 15.58
C GLU A 132 8.78 -1.64 16.23
N SER A 133 8.45 -0.69 17.10
CA SER A 133 9.37 0.17 17.91
C SER A 133 10.53 0.82 17.14
N SER A 134 10.83 0.38 15.91
CA SER A 134 11.93 0.88 15.05
C SER A 134 11.71 0.52 13.58
N LEU A 135 12.32 1.28 12.69
CA LEU A 135 12.33 0.95 11.26
C LEU A 135 13.31 -0.20 11.01
N THR A 136 12.93 -1.15 10.14
CA THR A 136 13.88 -2.18 9.71
C THR A 136 14.99 -1.56 8.85
N LYS A 137 16.19 -2.18 8.86
CA LYS A 137 17.33 -1.72 8.02
C LYS A 137 16.94 -1.61 6.53
N ARG A 138 16.09 -2.52 6.05
CA ARG A 138 15.58 -2.49 4.69
C ARG A 138 14.71 -1.26 4.46
N MET A 139 13.78 -0.97 5.38
CA MET A 139 12.90 0.19 5.29
C MET A 139 13.70 1.50 5.31
N VAL A 140 14.69 1.64 6.20
CA VAL A 140 15.56 2.82 6.24
C VAL A 140 16.32 3.01 4.91
N ARG A 141 16.79 1.92 4.29
CA ARG A 141 17.47 1.98 2.99
C ARG A 141 16.51 2.46 1.89
N GLU A 142 15.29 1.91 1.82
CA GLU A 142 14.31 2.30 0.80
C GLU A 142 13.84 3.76 1.01
N LEU A 143 13.69 4.20 2.27
CA LEU A 143 13.38 5.60 2.57
C LEU A 143 14.48 6.57 2.11
N LYS A 144 15.75 6.22 2.33
CA LYS A 144 16.87 7.03 1.82
C LYS A 144 16.86 7.11 0.30
N ASN A 145 16.58 6.00 -0.39
CA ASN A 145 16.42 6.02 -1.84
C ASN A 145 15.28 6.98 -2.26
N LEU A 146 14.11 6.94 -1.59
CA LEU A 146 13.01 7.85 -1.88
C LEU A 146 13.41 9.33 -1.73
N LEU A 147 14.16 9.66 -0.69
CA LEU A 147 14.66 11.02 -0.44
C LEU A 147 15.66 11.46 -1.52
N GLU A 148 16.52 10.56 -2.01
CA GLU A 148 17.45 10.85 -3.10
C GLU A 148 16.72 11.19 -4.42
N PHE A 149 15.50 10.67 -4.63
CA PHE A 149 14.65 10.98 -5.79
C PHE A 149 13.75 12.21 -5.58
N ASP A 150 13.98 13.02 -4.55
CA ASP A 150 13.22 14.24 -4.23
C ASP A 150 11.69 13.98 -4.12
N LYS A 151 11.32 12.83 -3.53
CA LYS A 151 9.92 12.46 -3.30
C LYS A 151 9.42 12.99 -1.97
N GLY A 152 8.19 13.49 -1.95
CA GLY A 152 7.52 13.85 -0.71
C GLY A 152 7.23 12.62 0.15
N LEU A 153 7.44 12.73 1.47
CA LEU A 153 7.19 11.67 2.43
C LEU A 153 6.27 12.17 3.54
N SER A 154 5.32 11.32 3.95
CA SER A 154 4.55 11.48 5.19
C SER A 154 4.63 10.20 6.00
N PHE A 155 4.88 10.32 7.30
CA PHE A 155 4.91 9.20 8.22
C PHE A 155 3.62 9.11 9.01
N ILE A 156 3.08 7.89 9.12
CA ILE A 156 1.93 7.57 9.96
C ILE A 156 2.34 6.45 10.91
N LEU A 157 2.22 6.72 12.20
CA LEU A 157 2.38 5.71 13.24
C LEU A 157 1.01 5.09 13.54
N SER A 158 0.86 3.82 13.21
CA SER A 158 -0.40 3.08 13.36
C SER A 158 -0.49 2.34 14.69
N LYS A 159 -1.70 1.83 15.00
CA LYS A 159 -2.01 1.02 16.20
C LYS A 159 -1.66 1.73 17.52
N THR A 160 -1.68 3.05 17.56
CA THR A 160 -1.30 3.87 18.73
C THR A 160 -2.11 3.56 19.98
N HIS A 161 -3.33 3.01 19.83
CA HIS A 161 -4.17 2.54 20.93
C HIS A 161 -3.56 1.39 21.74
N LEU A 162 -2.51 0.73 21.26
CA LEU A 162 -1.80 -0.36 21.95
C LEU A 162 -0.71 0.16 22.93
N ARG A 163 -0.49 1.46 22.98
CA ARG A 163 0.54 2.10 23.83
C ARG A 163 -0.01 3.31 24.55
N THR A 164 0.67 3.71 25.63
CA THR A 164 0.37 4.97 26.30
C THR A 164 0.82 6.17 25.46
N PRO A 165 0.23 7.36 25.61
CA PRO A 165 0.64 8.56 24.88
C PRO A 165 2.15 8.84 24.97
N SER A 166 2.76 8.69 26.13
CA SER A 166 4.20 8.90 26.30
C SER A 166 5.06 7.89 25.53
N GLN A 167 4.64 6.62 25.48
CA GLN A 167 5.32 5.60 24.67
C GLN A 167 5.18 5.86 23.17
N VAL A 168 4.01 6.36 22.72
CA VAL A 168 3.81 6.75 21.32
C VAL A 168 4.74 7.90 20.94
N GLU A 169 4.88 8.90 21.81
CA GLU A 169 5.78 10.04 21.60
C GLU A 169 7.25 9.58 21.54
N GLU A 170 7.69 8.75 22.46
CA GLU A 170 9.04 8.17 22.50
C GLU A 170 9.35 7.40 21.20
N ILE A 171 8.44 6.52 20.77
CA ILE A 171 8.58 5.76 19.49
C ILE A 171 8.63 6.71 18.30
N SER A 172 7.80 7.75 18.28
CA SER A 172 7.77 8.75 17.21
C SER A 172 9.11 9.48 17.08
N HIS A 173 9.67 9.95 18.18
CA HIS A 173 11.00 10.59 18.20
C HIS A 173 12.10 9.64 17.75
N TYR A 174 12.07 8.40 18.25
CA TYR A 174 13.06 7.39 17.87
C TYR A 174 13.04 7.08 16.36
N ILE A 175 11.85 7.01 15.77
CA ILE A 175 11.70 6.82 14.30
C ILE A 175 12.23 8.03 13.53
N GLN A 176 11.95 9.25 14.01
CA GLN A 176 12.45 10.47 13.38
C GLN A 176 13.98 10.53 13.37
N ASP A 177 14.64 10.06 14.42
CA ASP A 177 16.11 10.05 14.52
C ASP A 177 16.78 9.01 13.61
N GLN A 178 16.01 8.05 13.06
CA GLN A 178 16.53 7.01 12.14
C GLN A 178 16.58 7.45 10.67
N ILE A 179 15.91 8.54 10.32
CA ILE A 179 15.75 9.04 8.95
C ILE A 179 16.69 10.20 8.69
#